data_dae7273c8835d51aa14baede22d3ed63
#
_entry.id   dae7273c8835d51aa14baede22d3ed63
#
_cell.length_a   1.000
_cell.length_b   1.000
_cell.length_c   1.000
_cell.angle_alpha   90.00
_cell.angle_beta   90.00
_cell.angle_gamma   90.00
#
_symmetry.space_group_name_H-M   'P 1'
#
loop_
_entity.id
_entity.type
_entity.pdbx_description
1 polymer ?
#
loop_
_entity_poly.entity_id
_entity_poly.type
_entity_poly.pdbx_seq_one_letter_code
_entity_poly.pdbx_strand_id
1 'polypeptide(L)'
;MNTVVLEVRSLKEILVDASRAMKTGRAKSEAHISFATPELLWEVLTAKRWELLKALCGAGRVSIREAARRVERDVKAVHGDVRALLEAGILNRTPDGRIEFPFDAVRVEFLLRAA
;
A
#
# COMPACT_ATOMS: atom_id res chain seq x y z
N MET A 1 -3.90 -12.11 -11.10
CA MET A 1 -4.18 -10.83 -10.42
C MET A 1 -3.02 -10.45 -9.53
N ASN A 2 -2.56 -9.23 -9.64
CA ASN A 2 -1.43 -8.72 -8.85
C ASN A 2 -1.96 -8.06 -7.58
N THR A 3 -1.71 -8.68 -6.43
CA THR A 3 -2.26 -8.25 -5.14
C THR A 3 -1.15 -7.82 -4.20
N VAL A 4 -1.37 -6.72 -3.47
CA VAL A 4 -0.52 -6.33 -2.36
C VAL A 4 -1.24 -6.60 -1.04
N VAL A 5 -0.51 -7.08 -0.05
CA VAL A 5 -1.03 -7.30 1.31
C VAL A 5 -0.39 -6.27 2.23
N LEU A 6 -1.23 -5.45 2.84
CA LEU A 6 -0.80 -4.52 3.91
C LEU A 6 -1.06 -5.24 5.23
N GLU A 7 -0.01 -5.47 6.00
CA GLU A 7 -0.12 -6.31 7.19
C GLU A 7 0.64 -5.73 8.38
N VAL A 8 0.28 -6.20 9.56
CA VAL A 8 0.98 -5.83 10.79
C VAL A 8 1.83 -7.01 11.21
N ARG A 9 3.16 -6.83 11.20
CA ARG A 9 4.10 -7.88 11.56
C ARG A 9 5.34 -7.28 12.22
N SER A 10 5.82 -7.94 13.26
CA SER A 10 7.08 -7.55 13.88
C SER A 10 8.26 -7.85 12.94
N LEU A 11 9.36 -7.15 13.14
CA LEU A 11 10.59 -7.41 12.38
C LEU A 11 11.03 -8.87 12.52
N LYS A 12 10.89 -9.43 13.73
CA LYS A 12 11.23 -10.83 14.00
C LYS A 12 10.41 -11.77 13.11
N GLU A 13 9.10 -11.55 13.02
CA GLU A 13 8.22 -12.35 12.16
C GLU A 13 8.62 -12.26 10.70
N ILE A 14 8.97 -11.07 10.23
CA ILE A 14 9.40 -10.84 8.85
C ILE A 14 10.68 -11.61 8.56
N LEU A 15 11.64 -11.57 9.47
CA LEU A 15 12.92 -12.28 9.30
C LEU A 15 12.75 -13.80 9.31
N VAL A 16 11.86 -14.32 10.17
CA VAL A 16 11.58 -15.76 10.20
C VAL A 16 10.95 -16.22 8.89
N ASP A 17 9.99 -15.46 8.35
CA ASP A 17 9.36 -15.78 7.08
C ASP A 17 10.35 -15.71 5.91
N ALA A 18 11.23 -14.74 5.89
CA ALA A 18 12.26 -14.63 4.86
C ALA A 18 13.19 -15.85 4.90
N SER A 19 13.60 -16.27 6.10
CA SER A 19 14.43 -17.45 6.29
C SER A 19 13.74 -18.72 5.77
N ARG A 20 12.46 -18.89 6.08
CA ARG A 20 11.68 -20.03 5.59
C ARG A 20 11.55 -20.02 4.06
N ALA A 21 11.27 -18.88 3.47
CA ALA A 21 11.16 -18.75 2.02
C ALA A 21 12.48 -19.14 1.34
N MET A 22 13.61 -18.73 1.90
CA MET A 22 14.92 -19.08 1.37
C MET A 22 15.18 -20.59 1.46
N LYS A 23 14.81 -21.22 2.58
CA LYS A 23 15.00 -22.65 2.78
C LYS A 23 14.14 -23.51 1.85
N THR A 24 12.92 -23.08 1.57
CA THR A 24 12.00 -23.84 0.73
C THR A 24 12.13 -23.52 -0.74
N GLY A 25 12.86 -22.47 -1.10
CA GLY A 25 12.97 -22.01 -2.48
C GLY A 25 11.68 -21.45 -3.05
N ARG A 26 10.70 -21.14 -2.20
CA ARG A 26 9.42 -20.59 -2.64
C ARG A 26 9.46 -19.08 -2.62
N ALA A 27 9.17 -18.46 -3.76
CA ALA A 27 8.90 -17.04 -3.84
C ALA A 27 7.43 -16.79 -3.47
N LYS A 28 7.15 -15.74 -2.70
CA LYS A 28 5.76 -15.34 -2.44
C LYS A 28 5.16 -14.77 -3.71
N SER A 29 3.94 -15.22 -4.04
CA SER A 29 3.22 -14.75 -5.23
C SER A 29 2.60 -13.36 -5.03
N GLU A 30 2.50 -12.89 -3.79
CA GLU A 30 1.92 -11.60 -3.44
C GLU A 30 2.98 -10.67 -2.85
N ALA A 31 2.86 -9.38 -3.16
CA ALA A 31 3.70 -8.37 -2.52
C ALA A 31 3.17 -8.10 -1.11
N HIS A 32 4.07 -7.82 -0.17
CA HIS A 32 3.72 -7.52 1.21
C HIS A 32 4.35 -6.21 1.65
N ILE A 33 3.56 -5.37 2.30
CA ILE A 33 4.03 -4.14 2.95
C ILE A 33 3.65 -4.27 4.41
N SER A 34 4.65 -4.29 5.30
CA SER A 34 4.45 -4.58 6.71
C SER A 34 4.57 -3.34 7.57
N PHE A 35 3.71 -3.23 8.56
CA PHE A 35 3.73 -2.19 9.58
C PHE A 35 4.03 -2.84 10.92
N ALA A 36 4.80 -2.18 11.76
CA ALA A 36 5.19 -2.75 13.05
C ALA A 36 4.01 -2.86 14.02
N THR A 37 3.04 -1.96 13.93
CA THR A 37 1.85 -1.93 14.79
C THR A 37 0.60 -1.57 13.98
N PRO A 38 -0.61 -1.95 14.47
CA PRO A 38 -1.85 -1.51 13.83
C PRO A 38 -2.00 0.01 13.80
N GLU A 39 -1.51 0.69 14.83
CA GLU A 39 -1.59 2.15 14.93
C GLU A 39 -0.81 2.82 13.79
N LEU A 40 0.36 2.29 13.45
CA LEU A 40 1.15 2.79 12.33
C LEU A 40 0.42 2.58 10.99
N LEU A 41 -0.24 1.42 10.84
CA LEU A 41 -1.05 1.15 9.66
C LEU A 41 -2.18 2.19 9.55
N TRP A 42 -2.89 2.46 10.65
CA TRP A 42 -4.00 3.41 10.64
C TRP A 42 -3.56 4.85 10.40
N GLU A 43 -2.36 5.23 10.83
CA GLU A 43 -1.81 6.57 10.53
C GLU A 43 -1.64 6.80 9.03
N VAL A 44 -1.26 5.75 8.31
CA VAL A 44 -1.03 5.84 6.87
C VAL A 44 -2.31 5.61 6.08
N LEU A 45 -3.08 4.58 6.44
CA LEU A 45 -4.25 4.14 5.69
C LEU A 45 -5.53 4.74 6.28
N THR A 46 -5.78 6.02 5.96
CA THR A 46 -7.03 6.68 6.33
C THR A 46 -8.16 6.29 5.37
N ALA A 47 -9.40 6.57 5.74
CA ALA A 47 -10.54 6.31 4.88
C ALA A 47 -10.41 7.01 3.52
N LYS A 48 -9.94 8.25 3.49
CA LYS A 48 -9.73 8.99 2.25
C LYS A 48 -8.62 8.39 1.39
N ARG A 49 -7.56 7.92 2.01
CA ARG A 49 -6.47 7.26 1.29
C ARG A 49 -6.89 5.89 0.78
N TRP A 50 -7.73 5.18 1.52
CA TRP A 50 -8.32 3.93 1.05
C TRP A 50 -9.14 4.16 -0.22
N GLU A 51 -9.98 5.19 -0.25
CA GLU A 51 -10.77 5.55 -1.42
C GLU A 51 -9.86 5.91 -2.61
N LEU A 52 -8.75 6.59 -2.33
CA LEU A 52 -7.78 6.93 -3.36
C LEU A 52 -7.13 5.66 -3.94
N LEU A 53 -6.74 4.70 -3.11
CA LEU A 53 -6.18 3.44 -3.57
C LEU A 53 -7.19 2.65 -4.42
N LYS A 54 -8.46 2.66 -4.03
CA LYS A 54 -9.51 2.02 -4.83
C LYS A 54 -9.58 2.62 -6.24
N ALA A 55 -9.46 3.93 -6.34
CA ALA A 55 -9.49 4.60 -7.64
C ALA A 55 -8.25 4.32 -8.48
N LEU A 56 -7.12 3.98 -7.83
CA LEU A 56 -5.85 3.74 -8.52
C LEU A 56 -5.59 2.26 -8.83
N CYS A 57 -6.36 1.35 -8.23
CA CYS A 57 -6.23 -0.09 -8.53
C CYS A 57 -6.44 -0.33 -10.02
N GLY A 58 -5.46 -0.95 -10.68
CA GLY A 58 -5.55 -1.30 -12.08
C GLY A 58 -5.59 -0.11 -13.04
N ALA A 59 -5.37 1.10 -12.53
CA ALA A 59 -5.49 2.32 -13.35
C ALA A 59 -4.22 2.64 -14.16
N GLY A 60 -3.09 2.00 -13.83
CA GLY A 60 -1.82 2.32 -14.45
C GLY A 60 -1.25 3.64 -13.96
N ARG A 61 -0.54 4.33 -14.82
CA ARG A 61 0.09 5.62 -14.49
C ARG A 61 -0.93 6.74 -14.60
N VAL A 62 -1.10 7.54 -13.55
CA VAL A 62 -2.01 8.67 -13.54
C VAL A 62 -1.32 9.88 -12.92
N SER A 63 -1.71 11.08 -13.37
CA SER A 63 -1.26 12.31 -12.73
C SER A 63 -2.00 12.52 -11.42
N ILE A 64 -1.45 13.34 -10.52
CA ILE A 64 -2.13 13.67 -9.27
C ILE A 64 -3.45 14.39 -9.56
N ARG A 65 -3.50 15.23 -10.58
CA ARG A 65 -4.74 15.90 -11.01
C ARG A 65 -5.80 14.90 -11.45
N GLU A 66 -5.40 13.89 -12.21
CA GLU A 66 -6.34 12.84 -12.65
C GLU A 66 -6.83 12.03 -11.44
N ALA A 67 -5.94 11.70 -10.50
CA ALA A 67 -6.32 11.02 -9.28
C ALA A 67 -7.34 11.85 -8.48
N ALA A 68 -7.10 13.13 -8.34
CA ALA A 68 -8.01 14.04 -7.64
C ALA A 68 -9.38 14.09 -8.31
N ARG A 69 -9.41 14.14 -9.64
CA ARG A 69 -10.65 14.14 -10.41
C ARG A 69 -11.44 12.85 -10.18
N ARG A 70 -10.76 11.71 -10.15
CA ARG A 70 -11.41 10.40 -9.96
C ARG A 70 -12.07 10.25 -8.59
N VAL A 71 -11.48 10.85 -7.56
CA VAL A 71 -12.05 10.80 -6.20
C VAL A 71 -12.85 12.08 -5.87
N GLU A 72 -13.00 12.97 -6.83
CA GLU A 72 -13.79 14.21 -6.68
C GLU A 72 -13.36 15.06 -5.47
N ARG A 73 -12.04 15.26 -5.36
CA ARG A 73 -11.44 16.01 -4.26
C ARG A 73 -10.48 17.05 -4.79
N ASP A 74 -10.21 18.05 -3.95
CA ASP A 74 -9.24 19.11 -4.25
C ASP A 74 -7.84 18.52 -4.49
N VAL A 75 -7.16 19.00 -5.53
CA VAL A 75 -5.81 18.52 -5.92
C VAL A 75 -4.83 18.67 -4.77
N LYS A 76 -4.90 19.78 -4.03
CA LYS A 76 -3.98 20.04 -2.92
C LYS A 76 -4.12 19.01 -1.80
N ALA A 77 -5.37 18.65 -1.46
CA ALA A 77 -5.64 17.63 -0.45
C ALA A 77 -5.17 16.25 -0.91
N VAL A 78 -5.42 15.90 -2.16
CA VAL A 78 -4.99 14.63 -2.74
C VAL A 78 -3.46 14.57 -2.83
N HIS A 79 -2.80 15.69 -3.12
CA HIS A 79 -1.33 15.76 -3.14
C HIS A 79 -0.74 15.35 -1.79
N GLY A 80 -1.33 15.80 -0.68
CA GLY A 80 -0.88 15.40 0.66
C GLY A 80 -1.04 13.91 0.91
N ASP A 81 -2.18 13.34 0.51
CA ASP A 81 -2.42 11.90 0.66
C ASP A 81 -1.48 11.07 -0.22
N VAL A 82 -1.26 11.49 -1.46
CA VAL A 82 -0.33 10.83 -2.36
C VAL A 82 1.08 10.84 -1.78
N ARG A 83 1.51 11.98 -1.23
CA ARG A 83 2.83 12.09 -0.63
C ARG A 83 3.00 11.10 0.54
N ALA A 84 2.01 11.00 1.41
CA ALA A 84 2.04 10.05 2.52
C ALA A 84 2.13 8.62 2.03
N LEU A 85 1.37 8.26 0.99
CA LEU A 85 1.39 6.92 0.43
C LEU A 85 2.70 6.59 -0.29
N LEU A 86 3.32 7.59 -0.94
CA LEU A 86 4.65 7.43 -1.53
C LEU A 86 5.71 7.20 -0.45
N GLU A 87 5.67 7.97 0.64
CA GLU A 87 6.61 7.82 1.74
C GLU A 87 6.48 6.46 2.43
N ALA A 88 5.28 5.91 2.48
CA ALA A 88 5.04 4.59 3.04
C ALA A 88 5.40 3.44 2.10
N GLY A 89 5.76 3.74 0.84
CA GLY A 89 6.08 2.72 -0.14
C GLY A 89 4.88 2.03 -0.78
N ILE A 90 3.68 2.57 -0.58
CA ILE A 90 2.45 1.98 -1.13
C ILE A 90 2.25 2.41 -2.58
N LEU A 91 2.55 3.67 -2.90
CA LEU A 91 2.54 4.18 -4.26
C LEU A 91 3.96 4.34 -4.78
N ASN A 92 4.11 4.28 -6.08
CA ASN A 92 5.37 4.56 -6.76
C ASN A 92 5.23 5.83 -7.60
N ARG A 93 6.32 6.60 -7.69
CA ARG A 93 6.40 7.70 -8.64
C ARG A 93 7.04 7.17 -9.92
N THR A 94 6.44 7.48 -11.04
CA THR A 94 6.96 7.05 -12.34
C THR A 94 8.00 8.03 -12.87
N PRO A 95 8.85 7.61 -13.83
CA PRO A 95 9.87 8.51 -14.39
C PRO A 95 9.31 9.76 -15.06
N ASP A 96 8.07 9.71 -15.56
CA ASP A 96 7.41 10.86 -16.19
C ASP A 96 6.67 11.76 -15.20
N GLY A 97 6.88 11.57 -13.89
CA GLY A 97 6.28 12.41 -12.85
C GLY A 97 4.86 12.04 -12.45
N ARG A 98 4.35 10.95 -12.96
CA ARG A 98 3.03 10.43 -12.56
C ARG A 98 3.15 9.53 -11.32
N ILE A 99 2.02 9.02 -10.86
CA ILE A 99 1.98 8.06 -9.77
C ILE A 99 1.35 6.77 -10.26
N GLU A 100 1.68 5.69 -9.57
CA GLU A 100 1.19 4.36 -9.91
C GLU A 100 0.98 3.55 -8.64
N PHE A 101 -0.18 2.88 -8.56
CA PHE A 101 -0.40 1.80 -7.61
C PHE A 101 -0.31 0.52 -8.44
N PRO A 102 0.84 -0.19 -8.41
CA PRO A 102 1.10 -1.25 -9.38
C PRO A 102 0.42 -2.58 -9.03
N PHE A 103 -0.81 -2.49 -8.52
CA PHE A 103 -1.56 -3.67 -8.09
C PHE A 103 -3.01 -3.56 -8.54
N ASP A 104 -3.62 -4.72 -8.77
CA ASP A 104 -5.03 -4.83 -9.15
C ASP A 104 -5.92 -4.94 -7.92
N ALA A 105 -5.36 -5.37 -6.79
CA ALA A 105 -6.11 -5.57 -5.57
C ALA A 105 -5.23 -5.30 -4.36
N VAL A 106 -5.86 -4.94 -3.25
CA VAL A 106 -5.19 -4.74 -1.97
C VAL A 106 -5.96 -5.48 -0.88
N ARG A 107 -5.24 -6.23 -0.07
CA ARG A 107 -5.79 -6.92 1.10
C ARG A 107 -5.11 -6.36 2.35
N VAL A 108 -5.91 -6.06 3.38
CA VAL A 108 -5.39 -5.58 4.66
C VAL A 108 -5.59 -6.68 5.68
N GLU A 109 -4.53 -7.09 6.35
CA GLU A 109 -4.57 -8.16 7.35
C GLU A 109 -3.90 -7.74 8.65
N PHE A 110 -4.61 -7.90 9.73
CA PHE A 110 -4.07 -7.80 11.08
C PHE A 110 -4.97 -8.55 12.04
N LEU A 111 -4.39 -8.95 13.17
CA LEU A 111 -5.09 -9.73 14.17
C LEU A 111 -5.25 -8.91 15.44
N LEU A 112 -6.48 -8.78 15.94
CA LEU A 112 -6.77 -8.20 17.25
C LEU A 112 -6.94 -9.35 18.24
N ARG A 113 -6.12 -9.37 19.27
CA ARG A 113 -6.19 -10.40 20.30
C ARG A 113 -6.64 -9.80 21.62
N ALA A 114 -7.34 -10.61 22.41
CA ALA A 114 -7.62 -10.26 23.79
C ALA A 114 -6.29 -10.22 24.56
N ALA A 115 -6.18 -9.26 25.48
CA ALA A 115 -4.98 -9.08 26.30
C ALA A 115 -4.80 -10.24 27.29
#